data_7d7743c57d9260db835616a38bc72575
#
_entry.id   7d7743c57d9260db835616a38bc72575
#
_cell.length_a   1.000
_cell.length_b   1.000
_cell.length_c   1.000
_cell.angle_alpha   90.00
_cell.angle_beta   90.00
_cell.angle_gamma   90.00
#
_symmetry.space_group_name_H-M   'P 1'
#
loop_
_entity.id
_entity.type
_entity.pdbx_description
1 polymer ?
#
loop_
_entity_poly.entity_id
_entity_poly.type
_entity_poly.pdbx_seq_one_letter_code
_entity_poly.pdbx_strand_id
1 'polypeptide(L)'
;MMTMRVLVAVVSLALLTGCAGMQQSGGKRELMIVGNDEKVSWDAAGKLVLLPPGKDTVLVIDIGTDPLAPSILANLPLMNSIVGPPVNLAITPDEGLALVANSMDAQTDGAGWKMVPDDKLYVIDLTAAPPKLIDTVTVGKQPSGMSINRAGNLALISNRADNSVSVLRIAGKKVTLIDTVAIGEQVAHVVFTPDGKRALAAKFPNHKVALLDVAGEKVTYAKQDIPVGLWPYNLDVTPDGKLAITADNGNAGAADGHVDTVTVIDLEANPARVIDKVVVGDAPEGFAISPTGKLAVALLLKGSNSAQSAWFYNRNATVVALKIDGKKVTRTNQVEVRGLPEGVVFSNDGRYVYVGNFMDSDISILRVDGDQIVNTGKSLALPGHPASMRGRTR
;
A
#
# COMPACT_ATOMS: atom_id res chain seq x y z
N MET A 1 30.18 -88.28 27.90
CA MET A 1 30.48 -87.51 26.66
C MET A 1 29.34 -86.52 26.47
N MET A 2 29.60 -85.27 26.77
CA MET A 2 28.62 -84.20 26.83
C MET A 2 28.79 -83.30 25.59
N THR A 3 27.81 -83.24 24.70
CA THR A 3 27.86 -82.48 23.49
C THR A 3 27.20 -81.09 23.77
N MET A 4 28.02 -80.07 23.68
CA MET A 4 27.66 -78.69 23.87
C MET A 4 27.05 -78.09 22.54
N ARG A 5 25.79 -77.71 22.55
CA ARG A 5 25.16 -77.00 21.43
C ARG A 5 25.41 -75.51 21.59
N VAL A 6 26.12 -74.95 20.63
CA VAL A 6 26.31 -73.49 20.50
C VAL A 6 25.09 -72.88 19.80
N LEU A 7 24.42 -71.93 20.47
CA LEU A 7 23.35 -71.20 19.94
C LEU A 7 23.90 -69.86 19.31
N VAL A 8 23.80 -69.71 17.99
CA VAL A 8 24.17 -68.49 17.29
C VAL A 8 22.93 -67.58 17.24
N ALA A 9 22.95 -66.46 17.96
CA ALA A 9 21.94 -65.44 17.88
C ALA A 9 22.29 -64.47 16.73
N VAL A 10 21.44 -64.40 15.69
CA VAL A 10 21.51 -63.43 14.63
C VAL A 10 20.77 -62.20 15.10
N VAL A 11 21.49 -61.08 15.33
CA VAL A 11 20.89 -59.74 15.61
C VAL A 11 20.67 -59.07 14.28
N SER A 12 19.41 -58.97 13.88
CA SER A 12 19.01 -58.18 12.71
C SER A 12 18.88 -56.69 13.12
N LEU A 13 19.82 -55.87 12.66
CA LEU A 13 19.79 -54.42 12.83
C LEU A 13 18.84 -53.80 11.77
N ALA A 14 17.63 -53.45 12.16
CA ALA A 14 16.71 -52.73 11.32
C ALA A 14 17.10 -51.23 11.30
N LEU A 15 17.66 -50.76 10.20
CA LEU A 15 17.88 -49.36 9.90
C LEU A 15 16.52 -48.69 9.63
N LEU A 16 15.96 -48.01 10.63
CA LEU A 16 14.85 -47.06 10.46
C LEU A 16 15.42 -45.78 9.87
N THR A 17 15.35 -45.64 8.55
CA THR A 17 15.48 -44.33 7.88
C THR A 17 14.25 -43.48 8.20
N GLY A 18 14.35 -42.68 9.24
CA GLY A 18 13.38 -41.66 9.54
C GLY A 18 13.47 -40.57 8.49
N CYS A 19 12.54 -40.54 7.53
CA CYS A 19 12.23 -39.35 6.79
C CYS A 19 11.68 -38.35 7.78
N ALA A 20 12.53 -37.45 8.26
CA ALA A 20 12.08 -36.21 8.91
C ALA A 20 11.37 -35.39 7.84
N GLY A 21 10.06 -35.57 7.72
CA GLY A 21 9.19 -34.61 7.01
C GLY A 21 9.39 -33.28 7.69
N MET A 22 9.98 -32.30 7.00
CA MET A 22 9.88 -30.91 7.37
C MET A 22 8.40 -30.58 7.37
N GLN A 23 7.75 -30.61 8.54
CA GLN A 23 6.49 -29.92 8.74
C GLN A 23 6.79 -28.43 8.50
N GLN A 24 6.48 -27.93 7.29
CA GLN A 24 6.26 -26.51 7.10
C GLN A 24 5.16 -26.12 8.09
N SER A 25 5.54 -25.44 9.16
CA SER A 25 4.57 -24.76 10.01
C SER A 25 3.89 -23.73 9.11
N GLY A 26 2.69 -24.04 8.62
CA GLY A 26 1.88 -23.10 7.88
C GLY A 26 1.80 -21.80 8.69
N GLY A 27 2.17 -20.67 8.09
CA GLY A 27 2.11 -19.36 8.73
C GLY A 27 0.68 -19.06 9.14
N LYS A 28 0.52 -18.13 10.11
CA LYS A 28 -0.80 -17.59 10.44
C LYS A 28 -1.30 -16.77 9.27
N ARG A 29 -2.56 -16.96 8.88
CA ARG A 29 -3.24 -16.14 7.85
C ARG A 29 -2.96 -14.66 8.10
N GLU A 30 -2.60 -13.94 7.05
CA GLU A 30 -2.38 -12.50 7.00
C GLU A 30 -2.94 -11.98 5.70
N LEU A 31 -3.77 -10.92 5.76
CA LEU A 31 -4.50 -10.45 4.59
C LEU A 31 -3.87 -9.20 3.98
N MET A 32 -3.89 -9.18 2.66
CA MET A 32 -3.64 -8.03 1.81
C MET A 32 -4.82 -7.85 0.86
N ILE A 33 -5.20 -6.61 0.58
CA ILE A 33 -6.16 -6.27 -0.47
C ILE A 33 -5.48 -5.54 -1.60
N VAL A 34 -5.96 -5.81 -2.82
CA VAL A 34 -5.45 -5.22 -4.07
C VAL A 34 -6.65 -4.72 -4.88
N GLY A 35 -6.62 -3.46 -5.26
CA GLY A 35 -7.57 -2.88 -6.22
C GLY A 35 -7.00 -2.94 -7.63
N ASN A 36 -7.70 -3.57 -8.57
CA ASN A 36 -7.32 -3.61 -9.97
C ASN A 36 -8.14 -2.58 -10.76
N ASP A 37 -7.47 -1.83 -11.64
CA ASP A 37 -8.10 -0.89 -12.57
C ASP A 37 -7.93 -1.37 -14.01
N GLU A 38 -9.03 -1.79 -14.65
CA GLU A 38 -9.05 -2.31 -16.02
C GLU A 38 -9.56 -1.29 -17.04
N LYS A 39 -9.91 -0.07 -16.60
CA LYS A 39 -10.42 1.00 -17.48
C LYS A 39 -9.35 1.99 -17.93
N VAL A 40 -8.09 1.79 -17.49
CA VAL A 40 -6.95 2.64 -17.81
C VAL A 40 -5.80 1.84 -18.39
N SER A 41 -5.15 2.37 -19.41
CA SER A 41 -3.95 1.82 -20.02
C SER A 41 -3.07 2.96 -20.56
N TRP A 42 -1.89 2.66 -21.03
CA TRP A 42 -0.99 3.61 -21.71
C TRP A 42 -0.59 3.08 -23.07
N ASP A 43 -0.58 3.96 -24.08
CA ASP A 43 -0.06 3.65 -25.40
C ASP A 43 1.48 3.82 -25.47
N ALA A 44 2.06 3.50 -26.64
CA ALA A 44 3.52 3.62 -26.86
C ALA A 44 4.03 5.08 -26.81
N ALA A 45 3.14 6.05 -26.92
CA ALA A 45 3.45 7.48 -26.74
C ALA A 45 3.34 7.94 -25.29
N GLY A 46 3.08 7.02 -24.33
CA GLY A 46 2.90 7.31 -22.92
C GLY A 46 1.61 8.06 -22.61
N LYS A 47 0.67 8.06 -23.56
CA LYS A 47 -0.63 8.69 -23.35
C LYS A 47 -1.58 7.72 -22.65
N LEU A 48 -2.26 8.22 -21.61
CA LEU A 48 -3.33 7.48 -20.93
C LEU A 48 -4.49 7.23 -21.91
N VAL A 49 -4.91 5.97 -22.00
CA VAL A 49 -6.02 5.49 -22.83
C VAL A 49 -7.12 4.98 -21.91
N LEU A 50 -8.34 5.48 -22.11
CA LEU A 50 -9.52 5.00 -21.39
C LEU A 50 -10.15 3.82 -22.13
N LEU A 51 -10.41 2.75 -21.40
CA LEU A 51 -11.06 1.53 -21.85
C LEU A 51 -12.50 1.46 -21.29
N PRO A 52 -13.37 0.59 -21.82
CA PRO A 52 -14.71 0.38 -21.28
C PRO A 52 -14.66 -0.02 -19.80
N PRO A 53 -15.43 0.65 -18.91
CA PRO A 53 -15.48 0.32 -17.49
C PRO A 53 -16.21 -1.03 -17.22
N GLY A 54 -16.20 -1.47 -15.95
CA GLY A 54 -16.95 -2.63 -15.47
C GLY A 54 -16.16 -3.93 -15.41
N LYS A 55 -14.82 -3.87 -15.58
CA LYS A 55 -13.94 -5.04 -15.42
C LYS A 55 -13.02 -4.93 -14.20
N ASP A 56 -13.08 -3.81 -13.48
CA ASP A 56 -12.28 -3.58 -12.27
C ASP A 56 -12.64 -4.62 -11.21
N THR A 57 -11.67 -4.96 -10.38
CA THR A 57 -11.87 -5.91 -9.29
C THR A 57 -11.10 -5.53 -8.04
N VAL A 58 -11.52 -6.10 -6.90
CA VAL A 58 -10.80 -6.05 -5.64
C VAL A 58 -10.47 -7.47 -5.21
N LEU A 59 -9.17 -7.75 -5.04
CA LEU A 59 -8.69 -9.04 -4.58
C LEU A 59 -8.48 -9.02 -3.07
N VAL A 60 -8.78 -10.14 -2.41
CA VAL A 60 -8.35 -10.45 -1.05
C VAL A 60 -7.33 -11.59 -1.14
N ILE A 61 -6.14 -11.36 -0.64
CA ILE A 61 -4.99 -12.25 -0.79
C ILE A 61 -4.45 -12.63 0.59
N ASP A 62 -4.20 -13.92 0.81
CA ASP A 62 -3.45 -14.42 1.97
C ASP A 62 -1.96 -14.43 1.66
N ILE A 63 -1.22 -13.60 2.40
CA ILE A 63 0.25 -13.49 2.31
C ILE A 63 0.96 -14.13 3.51
N GLY A 64 0.22 -14.64 4.50
CA GLY A 64 0.78 -15.16 5.75
C GLY A 64 0.99 -16.66 5.74
N THR A 65 0.11 -17.42 5.09
CA THR A 65 0.20 -18.89 5.04
C THR A 65 1.47 -19.34 4.30
N ASP A 66 1.74 -18.78 3.13
CA ASP A 66 3.02 -18.94 2.40
C ASP A 66 3.43 -17.57 1.81
N PRO A 67 4.35 -16.84 2.45
CA PRO A 67 4.78 -15.53 1.98
C PRO A 67 5.43 -15.49 0.60
N LEU A 68 5.97 -16.63 0.13
CA LEU A 68 6.61 -16.74 -1.19
C LEU A 68 5.68 -17.28 -2.27
N ALA A 69 4.49 -17.77 -1.88
CA ALA A 69 3.43 -18.22 -2.78
C ALA A 69 2.04 -17.77 -2.25
N PRO A 70 1.77 -16.45 -2.19
CA PRO A 70 0.49 -15.92 -1.73
C PRO A 70 -0.69 -16.49 -2.52
N SER A 71 -1.86 -16.60 -1.89
CA SER A 71 -3.05 -17.15 -2.50
C SER A 71 -4.21 -16.15 -2.55
N ILE A 72 -4.90 -16.07 -3.69
CA ILE A 72 -6.09 -15.24 -3.87
C ILE A 72 -7.29 -15.96 -3.23
N LEU A 73 -7.88 -15.35 -2.19
CA LEU A 73 -9.03 -15.88 -1.46
C LEU A 73 -10.36 -15.42 -2.05
N ALA A 74 -10.40 -14.23 -2.64
CA ALA A 74 -11.58 -13.68 -3.30
C ALA A 74 -11.18 -12.72 -4.41
N ASN A 75 -12.04 -12.64 -5.44
CA ASN A 75 -12.00 -11.66 -6.52
C ASN A 75 -13.40 -11.05 -6.64
N LEU A 76 -13.55 -9.80 -6.19
CA LEU A 76 -14.83 -9.11 -6.10
C LEU A 76 -14.96 -8.12 -7.27
N PRO A 77 -16.08 -8.13 -8.02
CA PRO A 77 -16.31 -7.19 -9.12
C PRO A 77 -16.66 -5.79 -8.57
N LEU A 78 -15.67 -5.09 -8.08
CA LEU A 78 -15.78 -3.76 -7.50
C LEU A 78 -14.87 -2.80 -8.26
N MET A 79 -15.36 -1.59 -8.46
CA MET A 79 -14.61 -0.55 -9.15
C MET A 79 -13.41 -0.09 -8.32
N ASN A 80 -12.33 0.20 -9.00
CA ASN A 80 -11.13 0.81 -8.42
C ASN A 80 -10.50 1.76 -9.44
N SER A 81 -9.58 2.62 -9.02
CA SER A 81 -8.94 3.58 -9.93
C SER A 81 -7.48 3.77 -9.58
N ILE A 82 -6.64 3.76 -10.61
CA ILE A 82 -5.23 4.15 -10.52
C ILE A 82 -5.07 5.68 -10.41
N VAL A 83 -6.10 6.46 -10.73
CA VAL A 83 -6.03 7.92 -10.64
C VAL A 83 -6.14 8.37 -9.18
N GLY A 84 -5.02 8.39 -8.51
CA GLY A 84 -4.86 8.71 -7.09
C GLY A 84 -3.66 7.98 -6.52
N PRO A 85 -3.21 8.30 -5.29
CA PRO A 85 -2.14 7.53 -4.66
C PRO A 85 -2.60 6.09 -4.41
N PRO A 86 -1.71 5.09 -4.50
CA PRO A 86 -2.05 3.66 -4.42
C PRO A 86 -2.41 3.19 -3.00
N VAL A 87 -3.13 4.01 -2.26
CA VAL A 87 -3.47 3.87 -0.83
C VAL A 87 -4.95 4.17 -0.54
N ASN A 88 -5.81 4.00 -1.56
CA ASN A 88 -7.26 4.20 -1.47
C ASN A 88 -8.02 3.01 -0.84
N LEU A 89 -7.31 2.14 -0.13
CA LEU A 89 -7.88 1.01 0.60
C LEU A 89 -7.22 0.86 1.98
N ALA A 90 -7.92 0.17 2.90
CA ALA A 90 -7.41 -0.13 4.23
C ALA A 90 -8.05 -1.40 4.78
N ILE A 91 -7.34 -2.12 5.65
CA ILE A 91 -7.84 -3.27 6.42
C ILE A 91 -7.86 -2.89 7.90
N THR A 92 -8.94 -3.22 8.61
CA THR A 92 -9.02 -3.02 10.06
C THR A 92 -7.94 -3.83 10.80
N PRO A 93 -7.51 -3.37 12.02
CA PRO A 93 -6.45 -4.07 12.77
C PRO A 93 -6.76 -5.52 13.13
N ASP A 94 -8.04 -5.88 13.25
CA ASP A 94 -8.54 -7.23 13.52
C ASP A 94 -8.73 -8.09 12.25
N GLU A 95 -8.44 -7.52 11.06
CA GLU A 95 -8.74 -8.13 9.77
C GLU A 95 -10.22 -8.50 9.57
N GLY A 96 -11.12 -7.79 10.25
CA GLY A 96 -12.56 -8.01 10.15
C GLY A 96 -13.18 -7.39 8.91
N LEU A 97 -12.71 -6.20 8.53
CA LEU A 97 -13.19 -5.42 7.39
C LEU A 97 -12.06 -4.93 6.50
N ALA A 98 -12.36 -4.80 5.20
CA ALA A 98 -11.62 -3.94 4.29
C ALA A 98 -12.51 -2.79 3.81
N LEU A 99 -11.92 -1.60 3.72
CA LEU A 99 -12.50 -0.40 3.11
C LEU A 99 -11.78 -0.14 1.79
N VAL A 100 -12.54 0.12 0.73
CA VAL A 100 -11.99 0.39 -0.61
C VAL A 100 -12.73 1.57 -1.22
N ALA A 101 -12.03 2.67 -1.47
CA ALA A 101 -12.58 3.84 -2.14
C ALA A 101 -12.37 3.76 -3.66
N ASN A 102 -13.39 4.09 -4.44
CA ASN A 102 -13.24 4.30 -5.87
C ASN A 102 -13.04 5.79 -6.14
N SER A 103 -11.86 6.18 -6.61
CA SER A 103 -11.52 7.59 -6.84
C SER A 103 -12.19 8.15 -8.09
N MET A 104 -12.10 7.43 -9.19
CA MET A 104 -12.64 7.85 -10.49
C MET A 104 -13.44 6.74 -11.14
N ASP A 105 -14.52 7.13 -11.81
CA ASP A 105 -15.28 6.29 -12.71
C ASP A 105 -15.06 6.73 -14.17
N ALA A 106 -15.43 5.90 -15.14
CA ALA A 106 -15.44 6.24 -16.55
C ALA A 106 -16.89 6.30 -17.05
N GLN A 107 -17.25 7.42 -17.69
CA GLN A 107 -18.56 7.62 -18.32
C GLN A 107 -18.40 7.83 -19.81
N THR A 108 -19.45 7.49 -20.57
CA THR A 108 -19.47 7.73 -22.02
C THR A 108 -19.33 9.22 -22.34
N ASP A 109 -18.51 9.52 -23.36
CA ASP A 109 -18.32 10.87 -23.88
C ASP A 109 -18.21 10.81 -25.41
N GLY A 110 -19.31 11.04 -26.08
CA GLY A 110 -19.42 10.81 -27.51
C GLY A 110 -19.21 9.33 -27.86
N ALA A 111 -18.21 9.04 -28.69
CA ALA A 111 -17.80 7.68 -29.06
C ALA A 111 -16.73 7.07 -28.12
N GLY A 112 -16.33 7.80 -27.07
CA GLY A 112 -15.27 7.42 -26.15
C GLY A 112 -15.70 7.48 -24.69
N TRP A 113 -14.70 7.63 -23.81
CA TRP A 113 -14.84 7.65 -22.36
C TRP A 113 -14.18 8.88 -21.76
N LYS A 114 -14.72 9.38 -20.65
CA LYS A 114 -14.10 10.40 -19.79
C LYS A 114 -14.09 9.95 -18.34
N MET A 115 -13.06 10.32 -17.61
CA MET A 115 -12.98 10.13 -16.17
C MET A 115 -13.85 11.15 -15.44
N VAL A 116 -14.59 10.67 -14.44
CA VAL A 116 -15.41 11.49 -13.55
C VAL A 116 -15.14 11.13 -12.10
N PRO A 117 -15.08 12.10 -11.15
CA PRO A 117 -14.94 11.79 -9.74
C PRO A 117 -16.10 10.92 -9.23
N ASP A 118 -15.78 9.81 -8.58
CA ASP A 118 -16.76 8.98 -7.86
C ASP A 118 -16.84 9.43 -6.39
N ASP A 119 -17.71 8.80 -5.59
CA ASP A 119 -17.90 9.08 -4.16
C ASP A 119 -18.16 7.80 -3.35
N LYS A 120 -17.83 6.63 -3.90
CA LYS A 120 -18.12 5.34 -3.28
C LYS A 120 -16.99 4.83 -2.40
N LEU A 121 -17.38 4.34 -1.22
CA LEU A 121 -16.54 3.55 -0.33
C LEU A 121 -17.19 2.18 -0.16
N TYR A 122 -16.54 1.13 -0.63
CA TYR A 122 -16.99 -0.25 -0.45
C TYR A 122 -16.53 -0.79 0.91
N VAL A 123 -17.42 -1.51 1.60
CA VAL A 123 -17.14 -2.20 2.86
C VAL A 123 -17.20 -3.70 2.63
N ILE A 124 -16.07 -4.37 2.82
CA ILE A 124 -15.91 -5.80 2.55
C ILE A 124 -15.76 -6.55 3.88
N ASP A 125 -16.59 -7.56 4.11
CA ASP A 125 -16.47 -8.49 5.23
C ASP A 125 -15.38 -9.53 4.94
N LEU A 126 -14.25 -9.42 5.61
CA LEU A 126 -13.12 -10.33 5.46
C LEU A 126 -13.27 -11.62 6.29
N THR A 127 -14.25 -11.66 7.21
CA THR A 127 -14.54 -12.85 8.06
C THR A 127 -15.48 -13.83 7.35
N ALA A 128 -16.16 -13.39 6.30
CA ALA A 128 -16.96 -14.27 5.46
C ALA A 128 -16.07 -15.23 4.66
N ALA A 129 -16.59 -16.40 4.31
CA ALA A 129 -15.90 -17.40 3.50
C ALA A 129 -16.77 -17.74 2.28
N PRO A 130 -16.48 -17.23 1.08
CA PRO A 130 -15.42 -16.24 0.76
C PRO A 130 -15.72 -14.83 1.29
N PRO A 131 -14.70 -13.92 1.37
CA PRO A 131 -14.91 -12.49 1.63
C PRO A 131 -15.93 -11.87 0.67
N LYS A 132 -16.73 -10.90 1.15
CA LYS A 132 -17.82 -10.34 0.35
C LYS A 132 -18.10 -8.88 0.66
N LEU A 133 -18.61 -8.13 -0.32
CA LEU A 133 -19.17 -6.81 -0.13
C LEU A 133 -20.40 -6.88 0.80
N ILE A 134 -20.47 -6.02 1.79
CA ILE A 134 -21.60 -5.93 2.73
C ILE A 134 -22.28 -4.57 2.75
N ASP A 135 -21.59 -3.52 2.32
CA ASP A 135 -22.14 -2.16 2.28
C ASP A 135 -21.39 -1.28 1.28
N THR A 136 -22.01 -0.17 0.88
CA THR A 136 -21.40 0.91 0.10
C THR A 136 -21.80 2.24 0.72
N VAL A 137 -20.82 3.01 1.19
CA VAL A 137 -21.01 4.29 1.86
C VAL A 137 -20.66 5.42 0.89
N THR A 138 -21.51 6.43 0.81
CA THR A 138 -21.21 7.66 0.07
C THR A 138 -20.32 8.56 0.94
N VAL A 139 -19.20 9.01 0.38
CA VAL A 139 -18.22 9.92 0.98
C VAL A 139 -18.06 11.18 0.11
N GLY A 140 -17.02 11.98 0.34
CA GLY A 140 -16.76 13.14 -0.55
C GLY A 140 -16.24 12.69 -1.92
N LYS A 141 -16.24 13.64 -2.87
CA LYS A 141 -15.87 13.39 -4.27
C LYS A 141 -14.38 13.11 -4.46
N GLN A 142 -14.10 12.17 -5.34
CA GLN A 142 -12.76 11.65 -5.64
C GLN A 142 -12.06 11.13 -4.38
N PRO A 143 -12.68 10.16 -3.65
CA PRO A 143 -12.08 9.60 -2.45
C PRO A 143 -10.80 8.85 -2.85
N SER A 144 -9.73 9.17 -2.15
CA SER A 144 -8.36 8.70 -2.46
C SER A 144 -7.71 8.04 -1.25
N GLY A 145 -6.49 8.44 -0.89
CA GLY A 145 -5.75 7.80 0.19
C GLY A 145 -6.48 7.88 1.53
N MET A 146 -6.45 6.77 2.26
CA MET A 146 -7.14 6.61 3.53
C MET A 146 -6.30 5.92 4.59
N SER A 147 -6.68 6.08 5.85
CA SER A 147 -6.20 5.25 6.95
C SER A 147 -7.27 4.96 7.98
N ILE A 148 -7.10 3.86 8.72
CA ILE A 148 -7.88 3.48 9.90
C ILE A 148 -6.99 3.68 11.12
N ASN A 149 -7.52 4.16 12.24
CA ASN A 149 -6.76 4.28 13.47
C ASN A 149 -6.46 2.90 14.10
N ARG A 150 -5.47 2.81 14.99
CA ARG A 150 -5.08 1.56 15.66
C ARG A 150 -6.20 0.90 16.47
N ALA A 151 -7.16 1.69 16.95
CA ALA A 151 -8.33 1.16 17.65
C ALA A 151 -9.33 0.47 16.71
N GLY A 152 -9.20 0.68 15.39
CA GLY A 152 -10.09 0.09 14.38
C GLY A 152 -11.49 0.67 14.35
N ASN A 153 -11.74 1.80 15.02
CA ASN A 153 -13.06 2.39 15.18
C ASN A 153 -13.27 3.71 14.42
N LEU A 154 -12.21 4.28 13.82
CA LEU A 154 -12.27 5.51 13.05
C LEU A 154 -11.45 5.38 11.77
N ALA A 155 -12.01 5.82 10.63
CA ALA A 155 -11.30 5.94 9.37
C ALA A 155 -11.34 7.38 8.85
N LEU A 156 -10.27 7.79 8.17
CA LEU A 156 -10.17 9.06 7.45
C LEU A 156 -9.91 8.77 5.98
N ILE A 157 -10.59 9.52 5.10
CA ILE A 157 -10.45 9.41 3.65
C ILE A 157 -10.27 10.81 3.06
N SER A 158 -9.23 11.02 2.27
CA SER A 158 -9.04 12.25 1.52
C SER A 158 -10.00 12.32 0.33
N ASN A 159 -10.73 13.44 0.17
CA ASN A 159 -11.62 13.70 -0.96
C ASN A 159 -10.97 14.78 -1.83
N ARG A 160 -10.29 14.37 -2.91
CA ARG A 160 -9.46 15.27 -3.73
C ARG A 160 -10.29 16.37 -4.37
N ALA A 161 -11.43 16.03 -4.99
CA ALA A 161 -12.27 17.00 -5.70
C ALA A 161 -13.02 17.93 -4.74
N ASP A 162 -13.29 17.51 -3.50
CA ASP A 162 -14.00 18.32 -2.50
C ASP A 162 -13.04 19.07 -1.56
N ASN A 163 -11.72 18.94 -1.72
CA ASN A 163 -10.73 19.61 -0.86
C ASN A 163 -10.98 19.36 0.64
N SER A 164 -11.34 18.12 0.99
CA SER A 164 -11.81 17.76 2.32
C SER A 164 -11.31 16.36 2.76
N VAL A 165 -11.57 16.03 4.01
CA VAL A 165 -11.34 14.69 4.58
C VAL A 165 -12.66 14.18 5.18
N SER A 166 -13.15 13.04 4.72
CA SER A 166 -14.28 12.33 5.32
C SER A 166 -13.84 11.63 6.59
N VAL A 167 -14.68 11.72 7.64
CA VAL A 167 -14.49 11.05 8.94
C VAL A 167 -15.55 9.96 9.08
N LEU A 168 -15.14 8.71 9.23
CA LEU A 168 -16.04 7.56 9.31
C LEU A 168 -15.87 6.82 10.62
N ARG A 169 -17.01 6.52 11.28
CA ARG A 169 -17.07 5.60 12.42
C ARG A 169 -17.15 4.17 11.90
N ILE A 170 -16.37 3.28 12.53
CA ILE A 170 -16.43 1.84 12.35
C ILE A 170 -16.94 1.23 13.66
N ALA A 171 -18.09 0.54 13.62
CA ALA A 171 -18.70 -0.11 14.76
C ALA A 171 -19.13 -1.54 14.39
N GLY A 172 -18.30 -2.53 14.74
CA GLY A 172 -18.43 -3.89 14.22
C GLY A 172 -18.34 -3.90 12.68
N LYS A 173 -19.39 -4.38 12.01
CA LYS A 173 -19.43 -4.41 10.53
C LYS A 173 -20.10 -3.18 9.89
N LYS A 174 -20.51 -2.19 10.69
CA LYS A 174 -21.13 -0.97 10.20
C LYS A 174 -20.11 0.16 10.09
N VAL A 175 -20.05 0.77 8.91
CA VAL A 175 -19.24 1.96 8.61
C VAL A 175 -20.19 3.11 8.30
N THR A 176 -19.96 4.28 8.92
CA THR A 176 -20.86 5.42 8.80
C THR A 176 -20.06 6.71 8.66
N LEU A 177 -20.34 7.51 7.63
CA LEU A 177 -19.82 8.87 7.53
C LEU A 177 -20.44 9.72 8.65
N ILE A 178 -19.60 10.29 9.52
CA ILE A 178 -20.04 11.07 10.69
C ILE A 178 -19.67 12.53 10.60
N ASP A 179 -18.66 12.91 9.79
CA ASP A 179 -18.23 14.28 9.60
C ASP A 179 -17.43 14.44 8.30
N THR A 180 -17.23 15.68 7.87
CA THR A 180 -16.35 16.06 6.76
C THR A 180 -15.57 17.30 7.13
N VAL A 181 -14.26 17.20 7.17
CA VAL A 181 -13.33 18.27 7.55
C VAL A 181 -12.88 19.02 6.30
N ALA A 182 -13.24 20.29 6.17
CA ALA A 182 -12.76 21.13 5.09
C ALA A 182 -11.26 21.45 5.26
N ILE A 183 -10.46 21.11 4.27
CA ILE A 183 -9.03 21.41 4.21
C ILE A 183 -8.77 22.65 3.36
N GLY A 184 -9.61 22.89 2.34
CA GLY A 184 -9.52 24.05 1.45
C GLY A 184 -8.56 23.89 0.28
N GLU A 185 -7.84 22.78 0.21
CA GLU A 185 -6.90 22.40 -0.86
C GLU A 185 -6.99 20.90 -1.14
N GLN A 186 -6.61 20.45 -2.33
CA GLN A 186 -6.66 19.04 -2.69
C GLN A 186 -5.73 18.20 -1.79
N VAL A 187 -6.25 17.07 -1.33
CA VAL A 187 -5.56 16.13 -0.44
C VAL A 187 -5.43 14.76 -1.11
N ALA A 188 -4.21 14.25 -1.27
CA ALA A 188 -3.97 12.94 -1.87
C ALA A 188 -4.15 11.79 -0.86
N HIS A 189 -3.54 11.90 0.32
CA HIS A 189 -3.52 10.87 1.34
C HIS A 189 -3.69 11.46 2.74
N VAL A 190 -4.32 10.71 3.63
CA VAL A 190 -4.42 11.03 5.07
C VAL A 190 -4.01 9.83 5.90
N VAL A 191 -3.19 10.04 6.95
CA VAL A 191 -2.70 8.98 7.83
C VAL A 191 -2.78 9.40 9.30
N PHE A 192 -3.23 8.50 10.17
CA PHE A 192 -3.22 8.70 11.62
C PHE A 192 -1.79 8.61 12.18
N THR A 193 -1.51 9.37 13.23
CA THR A 193 -0.42 9.04 14.16
C THR A 193 -0.78 7.81 14.99
N PRO A 194 0.21 6.98 15.41
CA PRO A 194 -0.06 5.74 16.13
C PRO A 194 -0.80 5.90 17.46
N ASP A 195 -0.70 7.06 18.10
CA ASP A 195 -1.44 7.39 19.32
C ASP A 195 -2.92 7.79 19.05
N GLY A 196 -3.30 7.92 17.77
CA GLY A 196 -4.63 8.29 17.34
C GLY A 196 -5.06 9.72 17.70
N LYS A 197 -4.14 10.58 18.15
CA LYS A 197 -4.45 11.95 18.58
C LYS A 197 -4.28 12.99 17.47
N ARG A 198 -3.56 12.65 16.42
CA ARG A 198 -3.36 13.49 15.24
C ARG A 198 -3.52 12.67 13.96
N ALA A 199 -3.72 13.37 12.86
CA ALA A 199 -3.54 12.83 11.53
C ALA A 199 -2.81 13.85 10.65
N LEU A 200 -2.22 13.36 9.59
CA LEU A 200 -1.49 14.15 8.60
C LEU A 200 -2.16 13.98 7.24
N ALA A 201 -2.32 15.06 6.49
CA ALA A 201 -2.96 15.05 5.19
C ALA A 201 -2.05 15.71 4.14
N ALA A 202 -1.71 14.98 3.08
CA ALA A 202 -0.82 15.43 2.01
C ALA A 202 -1.56 16.37 1.05
N LYS A 203 -1.27 17.67 1.11
CA LYS A 203 -1.78 18.72 0.22
C LYS A 203 -0.87 18.79 -1.02
N PHE A 204 -1.04 17.82 -1.91
CA PHE A 204 -0.06 17.52 -2.96
C PHE A 204 0.19 18.66 -3.96
N PRO A 205 -0.82 19.40 -4.47
CA PRO A 205 -0.53 20.49 -5.41
C PRO A 205 0.15 21.70 -4.76
N ASN A 206 0.10 21.79 -3.43
CA ASN A 206 0.62 22.93 -2.67
C ASN A 206 1.91 22.58 -1.91
N HIS A 207 2.44 21.36 -2.09
CA HIS A 207 3.72 20.92 -1.52
C HIS A 207 3.78 21.03 0.01
N LYS A 208 2.69 20.61 0.68
CA LYS A 208 2.53 20.72 2.12
C LYS A 208 1.91 19.46 2.71
N VAL A 209 2.09 19.30 4.02
CA VAL A 209 1.36 18.34 4.85
C VAL A 209 0.55 19.13 5.88
N ALA A 210 -0.77 18.98 5.89
CA ALA A 210 -1.66 19.55 6.89
C ALA A 210 -1.69 18.68 8.15
N LEU A 211 -1.74 19.31 9.34
CA LEU A 211 -1.99 18.64 10.61
C LEU A 211 -3.48 18.69 10.96
N LEU A 212 -4.01 17.55 11.40
CA LEU A 212 -5.35 17.40 11.95
C LEU A 212 -5.26 16.96 13.40
N ASP A 213 -6.04 17.58 14.27
CA ASP A 213 -6.24 17.14 15.65
C ASP A 213 -7.38 16.13 15.71
N VAL A 214 -7.19 15.06 16.49
CA VAL A 214 -8.17 13.98 16.67
C VAL A 214 -8.48 13.84 18.15
N ALA A 215 -9.74 14.03 18.51
CA ALA A 215 -10.27 13.88 19.89
C ALA A 215 -11.50 12.97 19.89
N GLY A 216 -11.27 11.67 20.07
CA GLY A 216 -12.29 10.65 19.87
C GLY A 216 -12.75 10.63 18.40
N GLU A 217 -14.03 10.91 18.13
CA GLU A 217 -14.58 10.96 16.77
C GLU A 217 -14.51 12.36 16.13
N LYS A 218 -14.15 13.37 16.93
CA LYS A 218 -14.01 14.75 16.43
C LYS A 218 -12.64 14.93 15.80
N VAL A 219 -12.62 15.30 14.52
CA VAL A 219 -11.42 15.60 13.76
C VAL A 219 -11.48 17.04 13.29
N THR A 220 -10.39 17.79 13.46
CA THR A 220 -10.33 19.21 13.09
C THR A 220 -9.01 19.52 12.39
N TYR A 221 -9.07 20.36 11.37
CA TYR A 221 -7.87 20.89 10.72
C TYR A 221 -7.21 21.91 11.67
N ALA A 222 -5.99 21.64 12.13
CA ALA A 222 -5.26 22.51 13.05
C ALA A 222 -4.84 23.86 12.46
N LYS A 223 -5.11 24.10 11.15
CA LYS A 223 -4.64 25.28 10.40
C LYS A 223 -3.12 25.43 10.43
N GLN A 224 -2.42 24.30 10.59
CA GLN A 224 -0.97 24.22 10.56
C GLN A 224 -0.55 23.33 9.40
N ASP A 225 0.25 23.89 8.51
CA ASP A 225 0.82 23.22 7.35
C ASP A 225 2.34 23.16 7.46
N ILE A 226 2.91 22.02 7.07
CA ILE A 226 4.36 21.79 7.04
C ILE A 226 4.77 21.78 5.56
N PRO A 227 5.59 22.73 5.07
CA PRO A 227 6.14 22.68 3.72
C PRO A 227 7.06 21.46 3.55
N VAL A 228 6.87 20.68 2.50
CA VAL A 228 7.64 19.45 2.20
C VAL A 228 8.27 19.51 0.81
N GLY A 229 8.62 18.37 0.21
CA GLY A 229 9.06 18.30 -1.19
C GLY A 229 7.94 18.55 -2.17
N LEU A 230 8.27 18.52 -3.46
CA LEU A 230 7.31 18.80 -4.53
C LEU A 230 6.35 17.63 -4.69
N TRP A 231 5.05 17.93 -4.73
CA TRP A 231 4.00 16.96 -4.99
C TRP A 231 3.99 15.76 -4.02
N PRO A 232 3.84 15.98 -2.68
CA PRO A 232 3.77 14.89 -1.70
C PRO A 232 2.51 14.06 -1.96
N TYR A 233 2.67 12.91 -2.60
CA TYR A 233 1.54 12.12 -3.08
C TYR A 233 1.15 11.02 -2.11
N ASN A 234 2.14 10.45 -1.42
CA ASN A 234 1.96 9.45 -0.37
C ASN A 234 2.71 9.86 0.90
N LEU A 235 2.28 9.38 2.03
CA LEU A 235 2.98 9.57 3.31
C LEU A 235 2.67 8.42 4.27
N ASP A 236 3.60 8.19 5.22
CA ASP A 236 3.39 7.23 6.29
C ASP A 236 4.04 7.74 7.58
N VAL A 237 3.64 7.18 8.72
CA VAL A 237 4.15 7.54 10.06
C VAL A 237 4.84 6.34 10.68
N THR A 238 6.02 6.56 11.29
CA THR A 238 6.75 5.50 11.99
C THR A 238 5.90 4.89 13.12
N PRO A 239 6.02 3.59 13.41
CA PRO A 239 5.21 2.91 14.44
C PRO A 239 5.35 3.49 15.84
N ASP A 240 6.45 4.20 16.13
CA ASP A 240 6.68 4.93 17.38
C ASP A 240 6.11 6.36 17.37
N GLY A 241 5.57 6.82 16.23
CA GLY A 241 4.93 8.12 16.08
C GLY A 241 5.88 9.31 16.02
N LYS A 242 7.20 9.09 15.90
CA LYS A 242 8.18 10.17 15.98
C LYS A 242 8.44 10.87 14.66
N LEU A 243 8.33 10.12 13.55
CA LEU A 243 8.55 10.65 12.22
C LEU A 243 7.34 10.43 11.33
N ALA A 244 7.08 11.37 10.42
CA ALA A 244 6.34 11.14 9.20
C ALA A 244 7.29 11.29 8.01
N ILE A 245 7.06 10.48 6.96
CA ILE A 245 7.87 10.53 5.75
C ILE A 245 6.92 10.61 4.56
N THR A 246 7.14 11.59 3.66
CA THR A 246 6.38 11.74 2.42
C THR A 246 7.14 11.13 1.25
N ALA A 247 6.42 10.62 0.24
CA ALA A 247 6.95 10.41 -1.10
C ALA A 247 6.59 11.64 -1.94
N ASP A 248 7.61 12.41 -2.32
CA ASP A 248 7.46 13.65 -3.06
C ASP A 248 7.67 13.35 -4.55
N ASN A 249 6.57 13.18 -5.28
CA ASN A 249 6.57 12.64 -6.65
C ASN A 249 7.22 13.60 -7.70
N GLY A 250 7.42 14.86 -7.34
CA GLY A 250 8.11 15.84 -8.18
C GLY A 250 7.21 16.47 -9.23
N ASN A 251 7.09 15.86 -10.40
CA ASN A 251 6.40 16.42 -11.55
C ASN A 251 4.93 15.97 -11.68
N ALA A 252 4.07 16.40 -10.77
CA ALA A 252 2.61 16.26 -10.90
C ALA A 252 2.09 14.82 -11.19
N GLY A 253 2.74 13.80 -10.64
CA GLY A 253 2.36 12.40 -10.83
C GLY A 253 2.97 11.74 -12.07
N ALA A 254 3.97 12.38 -12.70
CA ALA A 254 4.64 11.85 -13.88
C ALA A 254 6.16 11.82 -13.69
N ALA A 255 6.81 10.76 -14.18
CA ALA A 255 8.24 10.70 -14.29
C ALA A 255 8.73 11.69 -15.38
N ASP A 256 9.88 12.32 -15.14
CA ASP A 256 10.50 13.27 -16.07
C ASP A 256 12.03 13.10 -16.22
N GLY A 257 12.56 12.05 -15.58
CA GLY A 257 13.98 11.72 -15.57
C GLY A 257 14.82 12.49 -14.55
N HIS A 258 14.23 13.42 -13.80
CA HIS A 258 14.91 14.11 -12.72
C HIS A 258 14.78 13.33 -11.41
N VAL A 259 15.66 13.64 -10.45
CA VAL A 259 15.60 12.97 -9.15
C VAL A 259 14.72 13.72 -8.18
N ASP A 260 13.86 12.98 -7.50
CA ASP A 260 12.92 13.44 -6.47
C ASP A 260 13.31 12.92 -5.09
N THR A 261 12.53 13.28 -4.07
CA THR A 261 12.87 13.08 -2.68
C THR A 261 11.78 12.34 -1.90
N VAL A 262 12.17 11.85 -0.73
CA VAL A 262 11.26 11.69 0.40
C VAL A 262 11.59 12.77 1.43
N THR A 263 10.57 13.39 2.04
CA THR A 263 10.76 14.39 3.10
C THR A 263 10.54 13.77 4.46
N VAL A 264 11.47 14.00 5.39
CA VAL A 264 11.42 13.50 6.77
C VAL A 264 10.92 14.60 7.69
N ILE A 265 9.80 14.36 8.38
CA ILE A 265 9.16 15.29 9.31
C ILE A 265 9.33 14.79 10.74
N ASP A 266 9.90 15.62 11.62
CA ASP A 266 9.97 15.38 13.06
C ASP A 266 8.64 15.77 13.71
N LEU A 267 7.89 14.77 14.18
CA LEU A 267 6.60 14.94 14.84
C LEU A 267 6.72 15.21 16.36
N GLU A 268 7.90 14.98 16.95
CA GLU A 268 8.19 15.33 18.35
C GLU A 268 8.56 16.81 18.52
N ALA A 269 8.99 17.46 17.45
CA ALA A 269 9.25 18.90 17.46
C ALA A 269 7.95 19.69 17.67
N ASN A 270 8.04 20.82 18.36
CA ASN A 270 6.92 21.75 18.54
C ASN A 270 7.32 23.16 18.08
N PRO A 271 6.80 23.62 16.92
CA PRO A 271 5.92 22.92 15.98
C PRO A 271 6.64 21.77 15.25
N ALA A 272 5.87 20.78 14.77
CA ALA A 272 6.38 19.72 13.90
C ALA A 272 7.02 20.33 12.63
N ARG A 273 8.14 19.76 12.18
CA ARG A 273 8.95 20.37 11.11
C ARG A 273 9.74 19.36 10.29
N VAL A 274 10.07 19.74 9.08
CA VAL A 274 11.00 18.99 8.23
C VAL A 274 12.41 19.05 8.84
N ILE A 275 13.06 17.89 8.88
CA ILE A 275 14.45 17.76 9.35
C ILE A 275 15.39 17.27 8.26
N ASP A 276 14.88 16.61 7.21
CA ASP A 276 15.71 16.13 6.10
C ASP A 276 14.86 15.92 4.82
N LYS A 277 15.54 15.89 3.67
CA LYS A 277 15.04 15.45 2.38
C LYS A 277 16.04 14.50 1.77
N VAL A 278 15.64 13.24 1.57
CA VAL A 278 16.50 12.18 1.03
C VAL A 278 16.20 11.98 -0.44
N VAL A 279 17.20 12.12 -1.30
CA VAL A 279 17.08 11.85 -2.74
C VAL A 279 16.88 10.36 -2.96
N VAL A 280 15.81 9.99 -3.68
CA VAL A 280 15.48 8.59 -3.96
C VAL A 280 15.55 8.25 -5.45
N GLY A 281 15.13 9.13 -6.35
CA GLY A 281 15.11 8.97 -7.79
C GLY A 281 13.80 9.48 -8.39
N ASP A 282 13.54 9.18 -9.66
CA ASP A 282 12.49 9.76 -10.47
C ASP A 282 11.10 9.22 -10.09
N ALA A 283 10.20 10.13 -9.74
CA ALA A 283 8.78 9.93 -9.44
C ALA A 283 8.49 8.85 -8.37
N PRO A 284 8.84 9.07 -7.07
CA PRO A 284 8.41 8.19 -5.99
C PRO A 284 6.89 8.33 -5.75
N GLU A 285 6.14 7.24 -5.83
CA GLU A 285 4.68 7.24 -5.66
C GLU A 285 4.22 6.30 -4.55
N GLY A 286 4.34 4.99 -4.72
CA GLY A 286 4.07 4.02 -3.66
C GLY A 286 5.10 4.14 -2.54
N PHE A 287 4.63 4.16 -1.28
CA PHE A 287 5.49 4.30 -0.11
C PHE A 287 4.93 3.53 1.09
N ALA A 288 5.79 2.87 1.84
CA ALA A 288 5.42 2.23 3.10
C ALA A 288 6.60 2.19 4.08
N ILE A 289 6.29 2.34 5.38
CA ILE A 289 7.23 2.09 6.48
C ILE A 289 7.01 0.67 7.01
N SER A 290 8.09 -0.04 7.29
CA SER A 290 8.01 -1.40 7.84
C SER A 290 7.37 -1.42 9.23
N PRO A 291 6.74 -2.54 9.65
CA PRO A 291 6.18 -2.68 11.00
C PRO A 291 7.20 -2.48 12.12
N THR A 292 8.48 -2.71 11.81
CA THR A 292 9.57 -2.51 12.78
C THR A 292 9.98 -1.06 12.95
N GLY A 293 9.53 -0.17 12.04
CA GLY A 293 9.94 1.24 12.01
C GLY A 293 11.39 1.48 11.62
N LYS A 294 12.14 0.43 11.21
CA LYS A 294 13.57 0.52 10.90
C LYS A 294 13.88 0.62 9.41
N LEU A 295 12.90 0.33 8.56
CA LEU A 295 13.01 0.37 7.12
C LEU A 295 11.78 1.02 6.52
N ALA A 296 11.95 1.77 5.43
CA ALA A 296 10.88 2.17 4.54
C ALA A 296 11.26 1.81 3.10
N VAL A 297 10.26 1.76 2.23
CA VAL A 297 10.47 1.58 0.79
C VAL A 297 9.69 2.62 0.01
N ALA A 298 10.32 3.14 -1.06
CA ALA A 298 9.71 4.03 -2.04
C ALA A 298 9.73 3.36 -3.42
N LEU A 299 8.60 3.36 -4.10
CA LEU A 299 8.45 2.86 -5.46
C LEU A 299 8.70 4.01 -6.43
N LEU A 300 9.67 3.85 -7.35
CA LEU A 300 10.01 4.84 -8.35
C LEU A 300 9.41 4.42 -9.70
N LEU A 301 8.62 5.27 -10.33
CA LEU A 301 8.01 5.01 -11.64
C LEU A 301 9.04 4.93 -12.75
N LYS A 302 10.08 5.76 -12.71
CA LYS A 302 11.20 5.79 -13.66
C LYS A 302 10.79 5.85 -15.13
N GLY A 303 9.68 6.49 -15.42
CA GLY A 303 9.17 6.61 -16.80
C GLY A 303 8.61 5.32 -17.39
N SER A 304 8.30 4.29 -16.60
CA SER A 304 7.83 3.00 -17.12
C SER A 304 6.47 3.06 -17.82
N ASN A 305 5.68 4.11 -17.58
CA ASN A 305 4.45 4.44 -18.30
C ASN A 305 4.59 5.65 -19.23
N SER A 306 5.81 6.16 -19.45
CA SER A 306 6.08 7.30 -20.32
C SER A 306 6.23 6.86 -21.78
N ALA A 307 6.35 7.84 -22.69
CA ALA A 307 6.64 7.56 -24.10
C ALA A 307 7.92 6.73 -24.25
N GLN A 308 7.86 5.65 -24.99
CA GLN A 308 9.03 4.78 -25.22
C GLN A 308 10.20 5.49 -25.90
N SER A 309 9.93 6.63 -26.57
CA SER A 309 10.94 7.51 -27.16
C SER A 309 11.52 8.53 -26.20
N ALA A 310 11.00 8.66 -24.98
CA ALA A 310 11.54 9.59 -23.99
C ALA A 310 12.92 9.12 -23.52
N TRP A 311 13.85 10.05 -23.36
CA TRP A 311 15.24 9.75 -22.95
C TRP A 311 15.33 9.08 -21.56
N PHE A 312 14.31 9.27 -20.72
CA PHE A 312 14.21 8.71 -19.38
C PHE A 312 13.31 7.46 -19.32
N TYR A 313 12.79 6.99 -20.45
CA TYR A 313 11.96 5.78 -20.46
C TYR A 313 12.74 4.56 -19.97
N ASN A 314 12.14 3.82 -19.08
CA ASN A 314 12.60 2.51 -18.64
C ASN A 314 11.42 1.54 -18.66
N ARG A 315 11.59 0.34 -19.23
CA ARG A 315 10.54 -0.69 -19.20
C ARG A 315 10.22 -1.12 -17.75
N ASN A 316 11.25 -1.18 -16.93
CA ASN A 316 11.20 -1.59 -15.54
C ASN A 316 11.40 -0.40 -14.61
N ALA A 317 10.79 -0.49 -13.47
CA ALA A 317 10.81 0.47 -12.39
C ALA A 317 11.75 0.01 -11.25
N THR A 318 11.74 0.72 -10.13
CA THR A 318 12.68 0.44 -9.03
C THR A 318 12.01 0.64 -7.67
N VAL A 319 12.35 -0.22 -6.71
CA VAL A 319 12.07 -0.03 -5.28
C VAL A 319 13.37 0.40 -4.60
N VAL A 320 13.31 1.50 -3.86
CA VAL A 320 14.42 2.01 -3.04
C VAL A 320 14.15 1.69 -1.58
N ALA A 321 15.15 1.13 -0.90
CA ALA A 321 15.13 0.91 0.54
C ALA A 321 15.74 2.08 1.30
N LEU A 322 15.10 2.46 2.40
CA LEU A 322 15.47 3.58 3.26
C LEU A 322 15.59 3.07 4.70
N LYS A 323 16.81 3.04 5.24
CA LYS A 323 17.05 2.75 6.66
C LYS A 323 16.57 3.92 7.52
N ILE A 324 15.86 3.61 8.59
CA ILE A 324 15.44 4.56 9.62
C ILE A 324 16.22 4.23 10.92
N ASP A 325 17.04 5.17 11.38
CA ASP A 325 17.83 5.04 12.59
C ASP A 325 17.62 6.30 13.46
N GLY A 326 16.72 6.20 14.44
CA GLY A 326 16.23 7.36 15.18
C GLY A 326 15.58 8.37 14.24
N LYS A 327 16.13 9.58 14.14
CA LYS A 327 15.65 10.65 13.25
C LYS A 327 16.41 10.71 11.91
N LYS A 328 17.37 9.84 11.69
CA LYS A 328 18.13 9.77 10.45
C LYS A 328 17.52 8.77 9.49
N VAL A 329 17.24 9.21 8.27
CA VAL A 329 16.78 8.37 7.16
C VAL A 329 17.85 8.34 6.08
N THR A 330 18.23 7.16 5.63
CA THR A 330 19.32 6.98 4.65
C THR A 330 18.93 5.94 3.60
N ARG A 331 19.13 6.25 2.33
CA ARG A 331 19.01 5.27 1.25
C ARG A 331 20.09 4.20 1.41
N THR A 332 19.70 2.92 1.33
CA THR A 332 20.64 1.78 1.49
C THR A 332 20.87 1.06 0.17
N ASN A 333 19.83 0.51 -0.43
CA ASN A 333 19.93 -0.14 -1.74
C ASN A 333 18.67 0.09 -2.58
N GLN A 334 18.68 -0.44 -3.78
CA GLN A 334 17.53 -0.47 -4.68
C GLN A 334 17.46 -1.81 -5.40
N VAL A 335 16.24 -2.18 -5.79
CA VAL A 335 15.95 -3.42 -6.52
C VAL A 335 15.05 -3.09 -7.70
N GLU A 336 15.33 -3.66 -8.88
CA GLU A 336 14.47 -3.55 -10.03
C GLU A 336 13.18 -4.38 -9.83
N VAL A 337 12.05 -3.79 -10.23
CA VAL A 337 10.73 -4.41 -10.33
C VAL A 337 10.14 -4.10 -11.70
N ARG A 338 8.95 -4.62 -12.01
CA ARG A 338 8.33 -4.42 -13.32
C ARG A 338 7.70 -3.02 -13.47
N GLY A 339 7.02 -2.79 -14.59
CA GLY A 339 6.56 -1.46 -14.99
C GLY A 339 5.40 -0.93 -14.14
N LEU A 340 5.45 0.38 -13.87
CA LEU A 340 4.45 1.16 -13.12
C LEU A 340 4.09 0.49 -11.78
N PRO A 341 5.04 0.46 -10.82
CA PRO A 341 4.78 -0.08 -9.50
C PRO A 341 3.92 0.89 -8.70
N GLU A 342 2.73 0.46 -8.30
CA GLU A 342 1.75 1.29 -7.60
C GLU A 342 1.69 0.97 -6.10
N GLY A 343 1.05 -0.11 -5.74
CA GLY A 343 0.87 -0.47 -4.34
C GLY A 343 2.07 -1.18 -3.73
N VAL A 344 2.29 -0.98 -2.42
CA VAL A 344 3.32 -1.67 -1.66
C VAL A 344 2.82 -2.07 -0.27
N VAL A 345 3.14 -3.31 0.14
CA VAL A 345 2.75 -3.88 1.44
C VAL A 345 3.93 -4.61 2.05
N PHE A 346 4.24 -4.32 3.32
CA PHE A 346 5.09 -5.19 4.14
C PHE A 346 4.29 -6.31 4.79
N SER A 347 4.84 -7.51 4.87
CA SER A 347 4.33 -8.55 5.79
C SER A 347 4.33 -8.04 7.24
N ASN A 348 3.44 -8.57 8.10
CA ASN A 348 3.31 -8.12 9.48
C ASN A 348 4.59 -8.27 10.32
N ASP A 349 5.43 -9.24 9.96
CA ASP A 349 6.74 -9.46 10.58
C ASP A 349 7.86 -8.61 9.96
N GLY A 350 7.56 -7.85 8.91
CA GLY A 350 8.50 -6.99 8.19
C GLY A 350 9.55 -7.71 7.35
N ARG A 351 9.41 -9.05 7.13
CA ARG A 351 10.40 -9.83 6.39
C ARG A 351 10.21 -9.82 4.87
N TYR A 352 9.01 -9.52 4.40
CA TYR A 352 8.69 -9.49 2.98
C TYR A 352 8.06 -8.15 2.58
N VAL A 353 8.24 -7.79 1.33
CA VAL A 353 7.62 -6.63 0.67
C VAL A 353 6.97 -7.11 -0.61
N TYR A 354 5.70 -6.79 -0.78
CA TYR A 354 4.89 -7.09 -1.95
C TYR A 354 4.68 -5.81 -2.74
N VAL A 355 5.00 -5.82 -4.04
CA VAL A 355 4.94 -4.66 -4.93
C VAL A 355 4.07 -4.98 -6.12
N GLY A 356 2.97 -4.24 -6.29
CA GLY A 356 2.06 -4.39 -7.42
C GLY A 356 2.62 -3.72 -8.66
N ASN A 357 2.80 -4.45 -9.75
CA ASN A 357 3.30 -3.96 -11.03
C ASN A 357 2.11 -3.82 -11.99
N PHE A 358 1.61 -2.61 -12.17
CA PHE A 358 0.41 -2.35 -12.94
C PHE A 358 0.53 -2.83 -14.39
N MET A 359 1.62 -2.47 -15.08
CA MET A 359 1.83 -2.78 -16.50
C MET A 359 2.03 -4.28 -16.77
N ASP A 360 2.25 -5.08 -15.75
CA ASP A 360 2.57 -6.51 -15.88
C ASP A 360 1.53 -7.42 -15.22
N SER A 361 0.48 -6.85 -14.59
CA SER A 361 -0.60 -7.60 -13.92
C SER A 361 -0.05 -8.64 -12.93
N ASP A 362 0.92 -8.25 -12.10
CA ASP A 362 1.48 -9.14 -11.09
C ASP A 362 1.98 -8.40 -9.84
N ILE A 363 2.38 -9.18 -8.86
CA ILE A 363 3.02 -8.71 -7.63
C ILE A 363 4.42 -9.29 -7.55
N SER A 364 5.44 -8.45 -7.49
CA SER A 364 6.80 -8.84 -7.15
C SER A 364 6.94 -9.08 -5.65
N ILE A 365 7.65 -10.15 -5.25
CA ILE A 365 7.90 -10.50 -3.85
C ILE A 365 9.36 -10.24 -3.54
N LEU A 366 9.62 -9.28 -2.63
CA LEU A 366 10.97 -8.96 -2.16
C LEU A 366 11.13 -9.48 -0.72
N ARG A 367 12.37 -9.76 -0.33
CA ARG A 367 12.74 -10.13 1.05
C ARG A 367 13.55 -9.00 1.67
N VAL A 368 13.28 -8.73 2.94
CA VAL A 368 14.08 -7.81 3.76
C VAL A 368 15.29 -8.56 4.32
N ASP A 369 16.46 -7.98 4.19
CA ASP A 369 17.74 -8.50 4.67
C ASP A 369 18.52 -7.42 5.40
N GLY A 370 18.31 -7.33 6.70
CA GLY A 370 18.83 -6.24 7.51
C GLY A 370 18.21 -4.90 7.15
N ASP A 371 19.00 -3.97 6.62
CA ASP A 371 18.56 -2.66 6.15
C ASP A 371 18.45 -2.58 4.61
N GLN A 372 18.43 -3.73 3.94
CA GLN A 372 18.32 -3.87 2.49
C GLN A 372 17.08 -4.68 2.08
N ILE A 373 16.72 -4.57 0.81
CA ILE A 373 15.73 -5.42 0.14
C ILE A 373 16.40 -6.26 -0.95
N VAL A 374 15.91 -7.49 -1.15
CA VAL A 374 16.43 -8.43 -2.13
C VAL A 374 15.26 -8.99 -2.95
N ASN A 375 15.40 -9.02 -4.27
CA ASN A 375 14.41 -9.67 -5.13
C ASN A 375 14.49 -11.19 -4.94
N THR A 376 13.36 -11.82 -4.60
CA THR A 376 13.29 -13.29 -4.41
C THR A 376 13.20 -14.05 -5.73
N GLY A 377 12.97 -13.36 -6.85
CA GLY A 377 12.63 -13.97 -8.13
C GLY A 377 11.23 -14.59 -8.16
N LYS A 378 10.43 -14.43 -7.10
CA LYS A 378 9.05 -14.90 -7.03
C LYS A 378 8.08 -13.76 -7.34
N SER A 379 6.96 -14.11 -7.97
CA SER A 379 5.85 -13.19 -8.22
C SER A 379 4.52 -13.92 -8.15
N LEU A 380 3.44 -13.18 -7.92
CA LEU A 380 2.07 -13.65 -8.02
C LEU A 380 1.41 -13.00 -9.23
N ALA A 381 1.03 -13.79 -10.23
CA ALA A 381 0.23 -13.31 -11.36
C ALA A 381 -1.20 -12.94 -10.88
N LEU A 382 -1.71 -11.83 -11.35
CA LEU A 382 -3.03 -11.32 -11.00
C LEU A 382 -3.99 -11.39 -12.21
N PRO A 383 -5.31 -11.50 -11.96
CA PRO A 383 -6.31 -11.44 -13.03
C PRO A 383 -6.55 -10.02 -13.57
N GLY A 384 -5.84 -9.01 -13.09
CA GLY A 384 -5.99 -7.60 -13.47
C GLY A 384 -4.79 -6.76 -13.07
N HIS A 385 -4.86 -5.45 -13.37
CA HIS A 385 -3.78 -4.48 -13.21
C HIS A 385 -3.81 -3.86 -11.80
N PRO A 386 -2.86 -4.19 -10.90
CA PRO A 386 -2.86 -3.70 -9.51
C PRO A 386 -2.59 -2.19 -9.45
N ALA A 387 -3.63 -1.42 -9.18
CA ALA A 387 -3.60 0.04 -9.05
C ALA A 387 -3.35 0.51 -7.62
N SER A 388 -3.63 -0.34 -6.63
CA SER A 388 -3.46 0.00 -5.22
C SER A 388 -3.40 -1.25 -4.35
N MET A 389 -2.68 -1.18 -3.22
CA MET A 389 -2.51 -2.32 -2.31
C MET A 389 -2.39 -1.86 -0.86
N ARG A 390 -3.00 -2.59 0.05
CA ARG A 390 -2.83 -2.38 1.50
C ARG A 390 -2.90 -3.70 2.27
N GLY A 391 -2.08 -3.78 3.32
CA GLY A 391 -2.17 -4.78 4.36
C GLY A 391 -3.00 -4.27 5.56
N ARG A 392 -2.95 -5.00 6.65
CA ARG A 392 -3.61 -4.68 7.90
C ARG A 392 -3.09 -3.36 8.50
N THR A 393 -4.00 -2.52 9.01
CA THR A 393 -3.66 -1.35 9.85
C THR A 393 -2.95 -1.80 11.13
N ARG A 394 -1.91 -1.05 11.55
CA ARG A 394 -1.01 -1.41 12.67
C ARG A 394 -0.99 -0.36 13.75
#